data_862a86c9d595ad4763176fd21f5657eb
#
_entry.id   862a86c9d595ad4763176fd21f5657eb
#
_cell.length_a   1.000
_cell.length_b   1.000
_cell.length_c   1.000
_cell.angle_alpha   90.00
_cell.angle_beta   90.00
_cell.angle_gamma   90.00
#
_symmetry.space_group_name_H-M   'P 1'
#
loop_
_entity.id
_entity.type
_entity.pdbx_description
1 polymer ?
#
loop_
_entity_poly.entity_id
_entity_poly.type
_entity_poly.pdbx_seq_one_letter_code
_entity_poly.pdbx_strand_id
1 'polypeptide(L)'
;MSEIRPEPLPELLERLCAAPEALLALAIPRCPACELLPATLAAVARSRPRLAVGIAVLATPADWSARERLLWPRGIRVSRASVPALTILRGGQAVARRDGSAPARDLDRWLEEFLGPADVPIVEQVTAEERAALARTGAR
;
A
#
# COMPACT_ATOMS: atom_id res chain seq x y z
N MET A 1 -3.79 17.39 -5.06
CA MET A 1 -2.99 16.80 -3.99
C MET A 1 -3.13 15.31 -3.96
N SER A 2 -2.05 14.65 -3.98
CA SER A 2 -2.03 13.20 -4.13
C SER A 2 -1.39 12.47 -2.95
N GLU A 3 -1.31 13.14 -1.80
CA GLU A 3 -0.77 12.50 -0.62
C GLU A 3 -1.74 11.48 -0.06
N ILE A 4 -1.22 10.28 0.21
CA ILE A 4 -1.99 9.21 0.83
C ILE A 4 -1.76 9.29 2.34
N ARG A 5 -2.82 9.44 3.10
CA ARG A 5 -2.76 9.54 4.56
C ARG A 5 -3.28 8.27 5.21
N PRO A 6 -2.74 7.90 6.37
CA PRO A 6 -3.28 6.74 7.09
C PRO A 6 -4.75 6.94 7.46
N GLU A 7 -5.50 5.85 7.37
CA GLU A 7 -6.92 5.81 7.72
C GLU A 7 -7.13 4.73 8.78
N PRO A 8 -8.14 4.87 9.64
CA PRO A 8 -8.50 3.79 10.55
C PRO A 8 -8.86 2.53 9.78
N LEU A 9 -8.40 1.38 10.26
CA LEU A 9 -8.54 0.12 9.53
C LEU A 9 -9.99 -0.22 9.15
N PRO A 10 -11.00 -0.10 10.06
CA PRO A 10 -12.36 -0.46 9.66
C PRO A 10 -12.89 0.37 8.50
N GLU A 11 -12.70 1.68 8.55
CA GLU A 11 -13.17 2.59 7.50
C GLU A 11 -12.42 2.37 6.19
N LEU A 12 -11.11 2.13 6.29
CA LEU A 12 -10.29 1.84 5.11
C LEU A 12 -10.76 0.57 4.43
N LEU A 13 -11.00 -0.50 5.18
CA LEU A 13 -11.47 -1.76 4.61
C LEU A 13 -12.83 -1.60 3.95
N GLU A 14 -13.73 -0.85 4.56
CA GLU A 14 -15.03 -0.59 3.97
C GLU A 14 -14.88 0.07 2.60
N ARG A 15 -14.00 1.08 2.51
CA ARG A 15 -13.76 1.78 1.26
C ARG A 15 -13.08 0.88 0.21
N LEU A 16 -12.04 0.16 0.62
CA LEU A 16 -11.30 -0.69 -0.32
C LEU A 16 -12.10 -1.89 -0.81
N CYS A 17 -12.90 -2.49 0.06
CA CYS A 17 -13.69 -3.66 -0.30
C CYS A 17 -14.89 -3.30 -1.17
N ALA A 18 -15.31 -2.05 -1.20
CA ALA A 18 -16.35 -1.57 -2.09
C ALA A 18 -15.85 -1.40 -3.53
N ALA A 19 -14.54 -1.32 -3.73
CA ALA A 19 -13.95 -1.20 -5.05
C ALA A 19 -13.73 -2.57 -5.68
N PRO A 20 -13.80 -2.68 -7.02
CA PRO A 20 -13.51 -3.95 -7.70
C PRO A 20 -12.10 -4.43 -7.42
N GLU A 21 -11.12 -3.52 -7.41
CA GLU A 21 -9.73 -3.82 -7.12
C GLU A 21 -9.16 -2.74 -6.22
N ALA A 22 -8.32 -3.16 -5.27
CA ALA A 22 -7.74 -2.25 -4.29
C ALA A 22 -6.34 -2.70 -3.87
N LEU A 23 -5.57 -1.76 -3.36
CA LEU A 23 -4.27 -2.00 -2.76
C LEU A 23 -4.30 -1.52 -1.32
N LEU A 24 -4.13 -2.44 -0.39
CA LEU A 24 -4.07 -2.17 1.04
C LEU A 24 -2.64 -2.23 1.52
N ALA A 25 -2.19 -1.16 2.17
CA ALA A 25 -0.89 -1.15 2.84
C ALA A 25 -1.09 -1.13 4.35
N LEU A 26 -0.35 -1.98 5.05
CA LEU A 26 -0.37 -2.05 6.51
C LEU A 26 1.02 -1.73 7.02
N ALA A 27 1.10 -0.81 7.97
CA ALA A 27 2.35 -0.29 8.53
C ALA A 27 2.28 -0.26 10.05
N ILE A 28 3.40 0.03 10.69
CA ILE A 28 3.47 0.25 12.14
C ILE A 28 4.22 1.56 12.41
N PRO A 29 4.04 2.14 13.61
CA PRO A 29 4.82 3.33 13.98
C PRO A 29 6.32 3.02 14.07
N ARG A 30 7.14 4.04 13.85
CA ARG A 30 8.60 3.96 13.96
C ARG A 30 9.20 2.88 13.05
N CYS A 31 8.69 2.80 11.85
CA CYS A 31 9.14 1.85 10.85
C CYS A 31 9.77 2.63 9.69
N PRO A 32 11.12 2.65 9.58
CA PRO A 32 11.76 3.37 8.49
C PRO A 32 11.31 2.91 7.11
N ALA A 33 11.11 1.60 6.94
CA ALA A 33 10.64 1.05 5.67
C ALA A 33 9.21 1.50 5.33
N CYS A 34 8.42 1.90 6.33
CA CYS A 34 7.05 2.37 6.13
C CYS A 34 6.98 3.85 5.77
N GLU A 35 8.04 4.62 6.03
CA GLU A 35 8.00 6.07 5.87
C GLU A 35 7.83 6.54 4.44
N LEU A 36 8.29 5.75 3.48
CA LEU A 36 8.19 6.08 2.06
C LEU A 36 6.87 5.65 1.44
N LEU A 37 6.07 4.83 2.14
CA LEU A 37 4.82 4.31 1.60
C LEU A 37 3.85 5.40 1.12
N PRO A 38 3.61 6.48 1.87
CA PRO A 38 2.66 7.49 1.40
C PRO A 38 3.00 8.04 0.01
N ALA A 39 4.26 8.34 -0.24
CA ALA A 39 4.70 8.86 -1.54
C ALA A 39 4.61 7.79 -2.62
N THR A 40 5.06 6.58 -2.30
CA THR A 40 5.01 5.45 -3.24
C THR A 40 3.58 5.12 -3.63
N LEU A 41 2.67 5.07 -2.66
CA LEU A 41 1.27 4.77 -2.92
C LEU A 41 0.59 5.90 -3.68
N ALA A 42 0.98 7.15 -3.44
CA ALA A 42 0.47 8.28 -4.22
C ALA A 42 0.83 8.15 -5.69
N ALA A 43 2.07 7.73 -5.99
CA ALA A 43 2.51 7.50 -7.36
C ALA A 43 1.71 6.37 -8.02
N VAL A 44 1.47 5.28 -7.28
CA VAL A 44 0.63 4.18 -7.77
C VAL A 44 -0.79 4.65 -8.05
N ALA A 45 -1.37 5.41 -7.14
CA ALA A 45 -2.74 5.91 -7.30
C ALA A 45 -2.87 6.81 -8.54
N ARG A 46 -1.85 7.62 -8.82
CA ARG A 46 -1.86 8.47 -10.02
C ARG A 46 -1.75 7.64 -11.31
N SER A 47 -0.99 6.55 -11.26
CA SER A 47 -0.82 5.69 -12.43
C SER A 47 -2.01 4.77 -12.67
N ARG A 48 -2.81 4.53 -11.63
CA ARG A 48 -3.97 3.62 -11.68
C ARG A 48 -5.18 4.29 -11.03
N PRO A 49 -5.80 5.29 -11.71
CA PRO A 49 -6.88 6.07 -11.09
C PRO A 49 -8.10 5.26 -10.64
N ARG A 50 -8.31 4.07 -11.21
CA ARG A 50 -9.44 3.21 -10.84
C ARG A 50 -9.12 2.25 -9.70
N LEU A 51 -7.85 2.16 -9.30
CA LEU A 51 -7.45 1.33 -8.18
C LEU A 51 -7.68 2.12 -6.88
N ALA A 52 -8.43 1.54 -5.96
CA ALA A 52 -8.56 2.12 -4.62
C ALA A 52 -7.31 1.81 -3.82
N VAL A 53 -6.68 2.82 -3.24
CA VAL A 53 -5.40 2.66 -2.54
C VAL A 53 -5.52 3.27 -1.15
N GLY A 54 -4.96 2.61 -0.16
CA GLY A 54 -4.95 3.15 1.17
C GLY A 54 -3.96 2.46 2.10
N ILE A 55 -3.70 3.12 3.22
CA ILE A 55 -2.76 2.66 4.23
C ILE A 55 -3.39 2.78 5.62
N ALA A 56 -3.18 1.77 6.46
CA ALA A 56 -3.51 1.82 7.87
C ALA A 56 -2.27 1.54 8.70
N VAL A 57 -2.13 2.26 9.81
CA VAL A 57 -1.04 2.06 10.76
C VAL A 57 -1.57 1.30 11.96
N LEU A 58 -1.01 0.12 12.22
CA LEU A 58 -1.40 -0.72 13.35
C LEU A 58 -0.58 -0.30 14.56
N ALA A 59 -1.08 0.67 15.32
CA ALA A 59 -0.33 1.34 16.38
C ALA A 59 -0.68 0.89 17.79
N THR A 60 -1.92 0.44 18.03
CA THR A 60 -2.42 0.12 19.37
C THR A 60 -2.77 -1.36 19.49
N PRO A 61 -2.86 -1.88 20.73
CA PRO A 61 -3.36 -3.23 20.93
C PRO A 61 -4.74 -3.47 20.30
N ALA A 62 -5.60 -2.44 20.30
CA ALA A 62 -6.91 -2.54 19.66
C ALA A 62 -6.78 -2.75 18.15
N ASP A 63 -5.84 -2.05 17.50
CA ASP A 63 -5.58 -2.23 16.07
C ASP A 63 -5.17 -3.68 15.79
N TRP A 64 -4.26 -4.22 16.60
CA TRP A 64 -3.78 -5.58 16.41
C TRP A 64 -4.87 -6.64 16.69
N SER A 65 -5.76 -6.37 17.64
CA SER A 65 -6.91 -7.23 17.89
C SER A 65 -7.88 -7.20 16.73
N ALA A 66 -8.09 -6.02 16.15
CA ALA A 66 -9.01 -5.85 15.03
C ALA A 66 -8.57 -6.63 13.78
N ARG A 67 -7.26 -6.87 13.61
CA ARG A 67 -6.76 -7.59 12.43
C ARG A 67 -7.37 -8.99 12.29
N GLU A 68 -7.55 -9.71 13.40
CA GLU A 68 -8.13 -11.05 13.35
C GLU A 68 -9.58 -11.02 12.89
N ARG A 69 -10.32 -10.05 13.35
CA ARG A 69 -11.72 -9.91 13.02
C ARG A 69 -11.93 -9.38 11.61
N LEU A 70 -11.09 -8.43 11.20
CA LEU A 70 -11.29 -7.68 9.97
C LEU A 70 -10.47 -8.21 8.78
N LEU A 71 -9.26 -8.68 9.04
CA LEU A 71 -8.34 -9.07 7.97
C LEU A 71 -8.34 -10.56 7.68
N TRP A 72 -8.37 -11.40 8.71
CA TRP A 72 -8.29 -12.84 8.50
C TRP A 72 -9.41 -13.42 7.62
N PRO A 73 -10.67 -12.97 7.77
CA PRO A 73 -11.72 -13.46 6.87
C PRO A 73 -11.50 -13.11 5.41
N ARG A 74 -10.67 -12.11 5.13
CA ARG A 74 -10.34 -11.68 3.77
C ARG A 74 -9.07 -12.32 3.22
N GLY A 75 -8.47 -13.24 3.98
CA GLY A 75 -7.26 -13.91 3.59
C GLY A 75 -5.99 -13.13 3.88
N ILE A 76 -6.05 -12.13 4.75
CA ILE A 76 -4.91 -11.28 5.08
C ILE A 76 -4.39 -11.66 6.47
N ARG A 77 -3.13 -12.14 6.51
CA ARG A 77 -2.45 -12.46 7.75
C ARG A 77 -1.20 -11.62 7.86
N VAL A 78 -1.15 -10.75 8.86
CA VAL A 78 -0.05 -9.82 9.05
C VAL A 78 0.48 -9.93 10.48
N SER A 79 1.80 -9.82 10.61
CA SER A 79 2.47 -9.77 11.91
C SER A 79 3.40 -8.57 11.93
N ARG A 80 3.92 -8.23 13.11
CA ARG A 80 4.87 -7.12 13.24
C ARG A 80 6.14 -7.34 12.41
N ALA A 81 6.52 -8.61 12.21
CA ALA A 81 7.70 -8.95 11.43
C ALA A 81 7.48 -8.83 9.92
N SER A 82 6.24 -8.75 9.48
CA SER A 82 5.91 -8.73 8.05
C SER A 82 5.44 -7.38 7.54
N VAL A 83 5.58 -6.32 8.32
CA VAL A 83 5.24 -4.96 7.88
C VAL A 83 6.47 -4.27 7.29
N PRO A 84 6.29 -3.35 6.33
CA PRO A 84 5.02 -3.02 5.71
C PRO A 84 4.51 -4.18 4.86
N ALA A 85 3.21 -4.40 4.88
CA ALA A 85 2.58 -5.46 4.11
C ALA A 85 1.64 -4.84 3.07
N LEU A 86 1.80 -5.25 1.83
CA LEU A 86 0.99 -4.75 0.72
C LEU A 86 0.14 -5.91 0.19
N THR A 87 -1.16 -5.69 0.09
CA THR A 87 -2.10 -6.73 -0.35
C THR A 87 -2.98 -6.19 -1.46
N ILE A 88 -3.06 -6.93 -2.56
CA ILE A 88 -4.02 -6.65 -3.62
C ILE A 88 -5.33 -7.33 -3.24
N LEU A 89 -6.41 -6.56 -3.24
CA LEU A 89 -7.76 -7.06 -2.98
C LEU A 89 -8.57 -7.02 -4.27
N ARG A 90 -9.34 -8.07 -4.48
CA ARG A 90 -10.31 -8.12 -5.58
C ARG A 90 -11.64 -8.55 -4.99
N GLY A 91 -12.63 -7.68 -5.09
CA GLY A 91 -13.92 -7.94 -4.46
C GLY A 91 -13.81 -8.14 -2.95
N GLY A 92 -12.88 -7.46 -2.31
CA GLY A 92 -12.69 -7.53 -0.86
C GLY A 92 -11.89 -8.73 -0.37
N GLN A 93 -11.35 -9.55 -1.27
CA GLN A 93 -10.56 -10.73 -0.91
C GLN A 93 -9.12 -10.58 -1.39
N ALA A 94 -8.18 -11.04 -0.57
CA ALA A 94 -6.76 -10.99 -0.91
C ALA A 94 -6.46 -11.92 -2.09
N VAL A 95 -5.78 -11.40 -3.12
CA VAL A 95 -5.35 -12.21 -4.27
C VAL A 95 -3.84 -12.26 -4.39
N ALA A 96 -3.12 -11.31 -3.81
CA ALA A 96 -1.65 -11.30 -3.84
C ALA A 96 -1.14 -10.47 -2.69
N ARG A 97 0.05 -10.80 -2.22
CA ARG A 97 0.68 -10.10 -1.11
C ARG A 97 2.17 -9.91 -1.36
N ARG A 98 2.68 -8.78 -0.90
CA ARG A 98 4.10 -8.46 -0.92
C ARG A 98 4.47 -7.80 0.40
N ASP A 99 5.50 -8.31 1.08
CA ASP A 99 6.00 -7.72 2.31
C ASP A 99 7.23 -6.85 2.00
N GLY A 100 7.41 -5.81 2.81
CA GLY A 100 8.51 -4.88 2.65
C GLY A 100 8.17 -3.72 1.74
N SER A 101 8.98 -2.66 1.81
CA SER A 101 8.82 -1.50 0.93
C SER A 101 9.56 -1.73 -0.39
N ALA A 102 9.13 -1.03 -1.41
CA ALA A 102 9.76 -1.09 -2.73
C ALA A 102 9.59 0.26 -3.42
N PRO A 103 10.50 0.61 -4.35
CA PRO A 103 10.27 1.78 -5.19
C PRO A 103 8.99 1.63 -6.00
N ALA A 104 8.38 2.78 -6.34
CA ALA A 104 7.11 2.77 -7.05
C ALA A 104 7.13 1.94 -8.33
N ARG A 105 8.23 1.97 -9.08
CA ARG A 105 8.36 1.18 -10.31
C ARG A 105 8.35 -0.32 -10.07
N ASP A 106 9.01 -0.78 -9.00
CA ASP A 106 9.02 -2.21 -8.66
C ASP A 106 7.65 -2.65 -8.20
N LEU A 107 6.98 -1.80 -7.43
CA LEU A 107 5.63 -2.06 -6.99
C LEU A 107 4.66 -2.13 -8.18
N ASP A 108 4.83 -1.25 -9.15
CA ASP A 108 4.01 -1.26 -10.36
C ASP A 108 4.19 -2.53 -11.17
N ARG A 109 5.41 -3.05 -11.28
CA ARG A 109 5.65 -4.33 -11.97
C ARG A 109 4.90 -5.47 -11.29
N TRP A 110 4.94 -5.49 -9.97
CA TRP A 110 4.20 -6.49 -9.20
C TRP A 110 2.70 -6.36 -9.42
N LEU A 111 2.18 -5.13 -9.38
CA LEU A 111 0.76 -4.88 -9.63
C LEU A 111 0.36 -5.29 -11.04
N GLU A 112 1.23 -5.06 -12.01
CA GLU A 112 0.95 -5.41 -13.40
C GLU A 112 0.71 -6.91 -13.59
N GLU A 113 1.39 -7.75 -12.82
CA GLU A 113 1.18 -9.20 -12.88
C GLU A 113 -0.27 -9.59 -12.58
N PHE A 114 -0.95 -8.82 -11.73
CA PHE A 114 -2.30 -9.15 -11.27
C PHE A 114 -3.38 -8.24 -11.83
N LEU A 115 -3.03 -7.02 -12.19
CA LEU A 115 -4.00 -5.98 -12.57
C LEU A 115 -3.82 -5.50 -14.00
N GLY A 116 -2.79 -5.98 -14.70
CA GLY A 116 -2.47 -5.47 -16.03
C GLY A 116 -1.73 -4.14 -15.99
N PRO A 117 -1.44 -3.57 -17.16
CA PRO A 117 -0.63 -2.35 -17.24
C PRO A 117 -1.33 -1.14 -16.62
N ALA A 118 -0.52 -0.22 -16.08
CA ALA A 118 -0.99 1.03 -15.54
C ALA A 118 -1.51 1.94 -16.66
N ASP A 119 -2.43 2.83 -16.32
CA ASP A 119 -2.95 3.81 -17.30
C ASP A 119 -1.88 4.85 -17.65
N VAL A 120 -1.08 5.24 -16.66
CA VAL A 120 0.01 6.21 -16.85
C VAL A 120 1.29 5.63 -16.27
N PRO A 121 2.40 5.61 -17.04
CA PRO A 121 3.65 5.04 -16.54
C PRO A 121 4.18 5.72 -15.29
N ILE A 122 4.64 4.92 -14.34
CA ILE A 122 5.21 5.41 -13.07
C ILE A 122 6.42 6.31 -13.32
N VAL A 123 7.25 5.97 -14.29
CA VAL A 123 8.48 6.71 -14.57
C VAL A 123 8.23 8.20 -14.86
N GLU A 124 7.05 8.54 -15.31
CA GLU A 124 6.68 9.92 -15.62
C GLU A 124 6.11 10.65 -14.41
N GLN A 125 5.98 9.99 -13.28
CA GLN A 125 5.31 10.50 -12.10
C GLN A 125 6.16 10.53 -10.84
N VAL A 126 7.47 10.37 -10.96
CA VAL A 126 8.36 10.38 -9.79
C VAL A 126 8.20 11.71 -9.07
N THR A 127 7.85 11.67 -7.79
CA THR A 127 7.62 12.86 -6.99
C THR A 127 8.94 13.48 -6.52
N ALA A 128 8.88 14.73 -6.06
CA ALA A 128 10.03 15.38 -5.46
C ALA A 128 10.51 14.62 -4.23
N GLU A 129 9.58 14.08 -3.44
CA GLU A 129 9.90 13.29 -2.26
C GLU A 129 10.63 12.01 -2.62
N GLU A 130 10.22 11.33 -3.67
CA GLU A 130 10.88 10.12 -4.14
C GLU A 130 12.29 10.42 -4.65
N ARG A 131 12.43 11.51 -5.40
CA ARG A 131 13.75 11.94 -5.88
C ARG A 131 14.68 12.27 -4.73
N ALA A 132 14.19 12.98 -3.72
CA ALA A 132 14.95 13.32 -2.54
C ALA A 132 15.35 12.07 -1.76
N ALA A 133 14.46 11.10 -1.63
CA ALA A 133 14.74 9.85 -0.96
C ALA A 133 15.84 9.06 -1.68
N LEU A 134 15.76 8.98 -3.00
CA LEU A 134 16.77 8.29 -3.80
C LEU A 134 18.15 8.97 -3.66
N ALA A 135 18.17 10.29 -3.67
CA ALA A 135 19.41 11.05 -3.48
C ALA A 135 20.01 10.79 -2.11
N ARG A 136 19.19 10.74 -1.05
CA ARG A 136 19.66 10.49 0.31
C ARG A 136 20.25 9.08 0.49
N THR A 137 19.74 8.11 -0.23
CA THR A 137 20.26 6.73 -0.15
C THR A 137 21.52 6.52 -0.96
N GLY A 138 21.94 7.50 -1.75
CA GLY A 138 23.09 7.38 -2.62
C GLY A 138 22.85 6.50 -3.84
N ALA A 139 21.61 6.24 -4.17
CA ALA A 139 21.24 5.45 -5.35
C ALA A 139 21.66 6.21 -6.62
N ARG A 140 22.16 5.49 -7.62
CA ARG A 140 22.67 6.09 -8.84
C ARG A 140 22.15 5.37 -10.07
#